data_027a6bb1b736f5d028ae5f68f3bd1f11
#
_entry.id   027a6bb1b736f5d028ae5f68f3bd1f11
#
_cell.length_a   1.000
_cell.length_b   1.000
_cell.length_c   1.000
_cell.angle_alpha   90.00
_cell.angle_beta   90.00
_cell.angle_gamma   90.00
#
_symmetry.space_group_name_H-M   'P 1'
#
loop_
_entity.id
_entity.type
_entity.pdbx_description
1 polymer ?
#
loop_
_entity_poly.entity_id
_entity_poly.type
_entity_poly.pdbx_seq_one_letter_code
_entity_poly.pdbx_strand_id
1 'polypeptide(L)'
;MKISSQSFNLLIIIVIIFSNSSFGKEFNKLFEITTPVDNVSNIDNAINKSFNDLILRLTGTKNSKIIKSIAPSLKAKKDFLISYESININEVPYLVSRFNKDSLIQKLDNLNISVIGYDRPIVLLLIRVEDGYKDPYILNTSSNSDFDKEIKNLLKNTSNQRGIFFE
;
A
#
# COMPACT_ATOMS: atom_id res chain seq x y z
N MET A 1 35.18 19.84 -32.77
CA MET A 1 35.61 19.60 -31.37
C MET A 1 35.63 18.07 -31.17
N LYS A 2 36.80 17.43 -31.10
CA LYS A 2 36.92 15.97 -30.88
C LYS A 2 36.82 15.75 -29.35
N ILE A 3 35.71 15.16 -28.89
CA ILE A 3 35.61 14.69 -27.51
C ILE A 3 36.58 13.54 -27.34
N SER A 4 37.52 13.63 -26.39
CA SER A 4 38.48 12.55 -26.14
C SER A 4 37.73 11.31 -25.63
N SER A 5 38.24 10.12 -25.97
CA SER A 5 37.65 8.84 -25.50
C SER A 5 37.57 8.79 -23.97
N GLN A 6 38.48 9.43 -23.26
CA GLN A 6 38.43 9.52 -21.79
C GLN A 6 37.28 10.37 -21.27
N SER A 7 36.95 11.49 -21.92
CA SER A 7 35.80 12.33 -21.55
C SER A 7 34.48 11.64 -21.82
N PHE A 8 34.39 10.82 -22.86
CA PHE A 8 33.19 10.04 -23.18
C PHE A 8 32.95 8.92 -22.15
N ASN A 9 34.02 8.20 -21.76
CA ASN A 9 33.94 7.16 -20.73
C ASN A 9 33.53 7.75 -19.37
N LEU A 10 34.07 8.91 -19.00
CA LEU A 10 33.71 9.61 -17.76
C LEU A 10 32.22 10.01 -17.75
N LEU A 11 31.70 10.47 -18.87
CA LEU A 11 30.27 10.84 -19.01
C LEU A 11 29.34 9.62 -18.84
N ILE A 12 29.71 8.46 -19.41
CA ILE A 12 28.97 7.21 -19.25
C ILE A 12 28.94 6.78 -17.78
N ILE A 13 30.05 6.84 -17.06
CA ILE A 13 30.14 6.48 -15.64
C ILE A 13 29.24 7.40 -14.81
N ILE A 14 29.24 8.71 -15.08
CA ILE A 14 28.36 9.67 -14.39
C ILE A 14 26.88 9.32 -14.62
N VAL A 15 26.47 9.04 -15.86
CA VAL A 15 25.09 8.66 -16.19
C VAL A 15 24.67 7.37 -15.43
N ILE A 16 25.54 6.36 -15.35
CA ILE A 16 25.26 5.11 -14.64
C ILE A 16 25.11 5.34 -13.13
N ILE A 17 25.90 6.23 -12.53
CA ILE A 17 25.83 6.54 -11.10
C ILE A 17 24.51 7.26 -10.76
N PHE A 18 24.02 8.15 -11.63
CA PHE A 18 22.78 8.90 -11.41
C PHE A 18 21.50 8.13 -11.78
N SER A 19 21.58 7.05 -12.56
CA SER A 19 20.41 6.28 -12.98
C SER A 19 19.83 5.33 -11.91
N ASN A 20 20.49 5.14 -10.77
CA ASN A 20 20.05 4.24 -9.70
C ASN A 20 19.29 4.94 -8.57
N SER A 21 18.81 6.16 -8.74
CA SER A 21 17.97 6.83 -7.76
C SER A 21 16.56 6.22 -7.80
N SER A 22 16.36 5.11 -7.09
CA SER A 22 15.04 4.59 -6.80
C SER A 22 14.34 5.58 -5.85
N PHE A 23 13.34 6.30 -6.34
CA PHE A 23 12.47 7.14 -5.51
C PHE A 23 11.43 6.28 -4.82
N GLY A 24 11.88 5.44 -3.87
CA GLY A 24 10.99 4.68 -3.00
C GLY A 24 10.94 5.32 -1.62
N LYS A 25 9.80 5.19 -0.94
CA LYS A 25 9.60 5.61 0.44
C LYS A 25 9.22 4.40 1.28
N GLU A 26 9.84 4.26 2.46
CA GLU A 26 9.47 3.17 3.36
C GLU A 26 8.06 3.37 3.91
N PHE A 27 7.27 2.31 3.89
CA PHE A 27 5.92 2.31 4.43
C PHE A 27 5.96 1.84 5.89
N ASN A 28 6.01 2.80 6.83
CA ASN A 28 6.27 2.57 8.25
C ASN A 28 5.33 1.56 8.92
N LYS A 29 4.10 1.40 8.42
CA LYS A 29 3.10 0.49 9.00
C LYS A 29 2.73 -0.63 8.03
N LEU A 30 3.74 -1.24 7.39
CA LEU A 30 3.53 -2.24 6.35
C LEU A 30 2.71 -3.45 6.85
N PHE A 31 2.96 -3.89 8.09
CA PHE A 31 2.31 -5.05 8.72
C PHE A 31 1.16 -4.67 9.67
N GLU A 32 0.73 -3.42 9.65
CA GLU A 32 -0.44 -2.93 10.38
C GLU A 32 -1.55 -2.59 9.39
N ILE A 33 -2.73 -3.21 9.57
CA ILE A 33 -3.91 -3.00 8.72
C ILE A 33 -5.03 -2.43 9.56
N THR A 34 -5.61 -1.33 9.10
CA THR A 34 -6.82 -0.72 9.66
C THR A 34 -8.01 -1.08 8.80
N THR A 35 -8.98 -1.77 9.37
CA THR A 35 -10.18 -2.25 8.66
C THR A 35 -11.44 -1.70 9.34
N PRO A 36 -12.40 -1.10 8.61
CA PRO A 36 -13.67 -0.68 9.20
C PRO A 36 -14.45 -1.91 9.70
N VAL A 37 -15.16 -1.75 10.81
CA VAL A 37 -15.96 -2.80 11.47
C VAL A 37 -17.39 -2.32 11.58
N ASP A 38 -18.32 -2.98 10.91
CA ASP A 38 -19.74 -2.59 10.94
C ASP A 38 -20.40 -2.85 12.31
N ASN A 39 -19.92 -3.87 13.05
CA ASN A 39 -20.37 -4.22 14.41
C ASN A 39 -19.21 -4.83 15.20
N VAL A 40 -19.12 -4.50 16.48
CA VAL A 40 -18.10 -5.03 17.43
C VAL A 40 -18.18 -6.57 17.55
N SER A 41 -19.31 -7.18 17.24
CA SER A 41 -19.49 -8.64 17.20
C SER A 41 -18.79 -9.34 16.01
N ASN A 42 -18.18 -8.60 15.07
CA ASN A 42 -17.67 -9.16 13.81
C ASN A 42 -16.16 -9.07 13.67
N ILE A 43 -15.43 -9.12 14.81
CA ILE A 43 -13.95 -9.04 14.86
C ILE A 43 -13.30 -10.10 13.97
N ASP A 44 -13.82 -11.30 13.92
CA ASP A 44 -13.28 -12.40 13.13
C ASP A 44 -13.29 -12.12 11.63
N ASN A 45 -14.36 -11.50 11.14
CA ASN A 45 -14.43 -11.07 9.74
C ASN A 45 -13.49 -9.91 9.46
N ALA A 46 -13.33 -8.98 10.40
CA ALA A 46 -12.39 -7.89 10.29
C ALA A 46 -10.93 -8.39 10.24
N ILE A 47 -10.56 -9.35 11.11
CA ILE A 47 -9.24 -9.99 11.07
C ILE A 47 -9.02 -10.71 9.73
N ASN A 48 -10.02 -11.46 9.27
CA ASN A 48 -9.95 -12.14 7.98
C ASN A 48 -9.72 -11.16 6.82
N LYS A 49 -10.43 -10.04 6.81
CA LYS A 49 -10.26 -8.97 5.81
C LYS A 49 -8.90 -8.31 5.93
N SER A 50 -8.47 -7.96 7.16
CA SER A 50 -7.14 -7.38 7.43
C SER A 50 -6.02 -8.27 6.91
N PHE A 51 -6.09 -9.58 7.15
CA PHE A 51 -5.10 -10.52 6.63
C PHE A 51 -5.08 -10.55 5.10
N ASN A 52 -6.24 -10.58 4.45
CA ASN A 52 -6.32 -10.59 3.00
C ASN A 52 -5.76 -9.28 2.40
N ASP A 53 -6.03 -8.14 3.03
CA ASP A 53 -5.51 -6.83 2.60
C ASP A 53 -4.00 -6.74 2.85
N LEU A 54 -3.48 -7.37 3.92
CA LEU A 54 -2.04 -7.49 4.15
C LEU A 54 -1.37 -8.31 3.04
N ILE A 55 -1.92 -9.47 2.67
CA ILE A 55 -1.38 -10.29 1.58
C ILE A 55 -1.39 -9.50 0.26
N LEU A 56 -2.48 -8.76 -0.04
CA LEU A 56 -2.52 -7.88 -1.19
C LEU A 56 -1.41 -6.83 -1.14
N ARG A 57 -1.19 -6.20 0.02
CA ARG A 57 -0.16 -5.19 0.22
C ARG A 57 1.24 -5.75 0.00
N LEU A 58 1.49 -6.98 0.45
CA LEU A 58 2.80 -7.63 0.35
C LEU A 58 3.07 -8.23 -1.04
N THR A 59 2.06 -8.80 -1.70
CA THR A 59 2.24 -9.57 -2.94
C THR A 59 1.66 -8.89 -4.18
N GLY A 60 0.92 -7.80 -4.00
CA GLY A 60 0.25 -7.09 -5.10
C GLY A 60 -1.00 -7.81 -5.65
N THR A 61 -1.39 -8.97 -5.10
CA THR A 61 -2.49 -9.78 -5.62
C THR A 61 -3.53 -10.17 -4.57
N LYS A 62 -4.81 -10.21 -4.96
CA LYS A 62 -5.94 -10.75 -4.16
C LYS A 62 -6.27 -12.20 -4.53
N ASN A 63 -5.30 -12.97 -5.04
CA ASN A 63 -5.56 -14.33 -5.45
C ASN A 63 -5.92 -15.22 -4.25
N SER A 64 -7.16 -15.74 -4.23
CA SER A 64 -7.68 -16.55 -3.15
C SER A 64 -6.92 -17.87 -2.96
N LYS A 65 -6.32 -18.43 -4.02
CA LYS A 65 -5.49 -19.64 -3.94
C LYS A 65 -4.20 -19.35 -3.16
N ILE A 66 -3.56 -18.21 -3.43
CA ILE A 66 -2.38 -17.75 -2.70
C ILE A 66 -2.72 -17.53 -1.22
N ILE A 67 -3.80 -16.82 -0.93
CA ILE A 67 -4.22 -16.59 0.46
C ILE A 67 -4.47 -17.91 1.20
N LYS A 68 -5.15 -18.87 0.56
CA LYS A 68 -5.41 -20.19 1.14
C LYS A 68 -4.14 -21.02 1.33
N SER A 69 -3.13 -20.90 0.46
CA SER A 69 -1.86 -21.61 0.64
C SER A 69 -1.05 -21.07 1.82
N ILE A 70 -1.18 -19.77 2.12
CA ILE A 70 -0.52 -19.14 3.27
C ILE A 70 -1.26 -19.50 4.56
N ALA A 71 -2.57 -19.27 4.60
CA ALA A 71 -3.43 -19.51 5.76
C ALA A 71 -4.84 -19.97 5.32
N PRO A 72 -5.10 -21.29 5.33
CA PRO A 72 -6.32 -21.88 4.80
C PRO A 72 -7.58 -21.60 5.65
N SER A 73 -7.41 -21.27 6.92
CA SER A 73 -8.50 -21.03 7.87
C SER A 73 -8.30 -19.73 8.64
N LEU A 74 -9.36 -19.24 9.27
CA LEU A 74 -9.27 -18.08 10.15
C LEU A 74 -8.29 -18.30 11.31
N LYS A 75 -8.27 -19.53 11.88
CA LYS A 75 -7.32 -19.88 12.93
C LYS A 75 -5.88 -19.71 12.43
N ALA A 76 -5.54 -20.25 11.26
CA ALA A 76 -4.22 -20.11 10.67
C ALA A 76 -3.86 -18.64 10.37
N LYS A 77 -4.84 -17.77 10.07
CA LYS A 77 -4.60 -16.32 9.91
C LYS A 77 -4.30 -15.65 11.24
N LYS A 78 -5.01 -16.05 12.30
CA LYS A 78 -4.77 -15.56 13.66
C LYS A 78 -3.40 -15.97 14.20
N ASP A 79 -2.81 -17.07 13.74
CA ASP A 79 -1.46 -17.49 14.13
C ASP A 79 -0.37 -16.46 13.70
N PHE A 80 -0.64 -15.65 12.67
CA PHE A 80 0.22 -14.53 12.28
C PHE A 80 -0.08 -13.23 13.02
N LEU A 81 -1.17 -13.14 13.81
CA LEU A 81 -1.58 -11.92 14.49
C LEU A 81 -0.80 -11.74 15.78
N ILE A 82 -0.15 -10.59 15.98
CA ILE A 82 0.50 -10.21 17.23
C ILE A 82 -0.53 -9.61 18.19
N SER A 83 -1.31 -8.65 17.68
CA SER A 83 -2.31 -7.93 18.46
C SER A 83 -3.36 -7.29 17.55
N TYR A 84 -4.48 -6.98 18.14
CA TYR A 84 -5.48 -6.10 17.52
C TYR A 84 -6.05 -5.15 18.55
N GLU A 85 -6.51 -4.00 18.09
CA GLU A 85 -7.19 -3.00 18.92
C GLU A 85 -8.36 -2.37 18.15
N SER A 86 -9.39 -1.99 18.87
CA SER A 86 -10.52 -1.25 18.30
C SER A 86 -10.33 0.23 18.53
N ILE A 87 -10.46 1.03 17.48
CA ILE A 87 -10.37 2.50 17.53
C ILE A 87 -11.59 3.10 16.82
N ASN A 88 -11.96 4.33 17.19
CA ASN A 88 -12.96 5.09 16.46
C ASN A 88 -12.30 6.21 15.67
N ILE A 89 -12.61 6.29 14.39
CA ILE A 89 -12.17 7.37 13.49
C ILE A 89 -13.43 8.02 12.92
N ASN A 90 -13.68 9.29 13.26
CA ASN A 90 -14.88 10.03 12.86
C ASN A 90 -16.18 9.24 13.14
N GLU A 91 -16.31 8.72 14.36
CA GLU A 91 -17.47 7.94 14.84
C GLU A 91 -17.65 6.57 14.18
N VAL A 92 -16.77 6.20 13.26
CA VAL A 92 -16.77 4.86 12.62
C VAL A 92 -15.78 3.96 13.36
N PRO A 93 -16.21 2.77 13.81
CA PRO A 93 -15.31 1.81 14.46
C PRO A 93 -14.39 1.14 13.44
N TYR A 94 -13.12 1.01 13.82
CA TYR A 94 -12.09 0.32 13.04
C TYR A 94 -11.35 -0.68 13.91
N LEU A 95 -10.92 -1.77 13.31
CA LEU A 95 -9.97 -2.72 13.88
C LEU A 95 -8.57 -2.46 13.29
N VAL A 96 -7.61 -2.18 14.16
CA VAL A 96 -6.19 -2.12 13.80
C VAL A 96 -5.57 -3.47 14.14
N SER A 97 -5.16 -4.21 13.12
CA SER A 97 -4.56 -5.55 13.25
C SER A 97 -3.06 -5.47 12.96
N ARG A 98 -2.21 -5.95 13.88
CA ARG A 98 -0.76 -6.01 13.72
C ARG A 98 -0.31 -7.46 13.55
N PHE A 99 0.43 -7.73 12.47
CA PHE A 99 0.86 -9.06 12.08
C PHE A 99 2.36 -9.25 12.27
N ASN A 100 2.75 -10.50 12.56
CA ASN A 100 4.14 -10.88 12.72
C ASN A 100 4.85 -10.91 11.36
N LYS A 101 5.76 -9.94 11.20
CA LYS A 101 6.56 -9.76 9.98
C LYS A 101 7.36 -11.01 9.65
N ASP A 102 8.16 -11.49 10.62
CA ASP A 102 9.14 -12.53 10.37
C ASP A 102 8.47 -13.86 10.01
N SER A 103 7.44 -14.24 10.77
CA SER A 103 6.66 -15.46 10.51
C SER A 103 5.98 -15.42 9.14
N LEU A 104 5.44 -14.25 8.75
CA LEU A 104 4.74 -14.12 7.48
C LEU A 104 5.70 -14.09 6.29
N ILE A 105 6.81 -13.36 6.38
CA ILE A 105 7.84 -13.34 5.34
C ILE A 105 8.42 -14.74 5.14
N GLN A 106 8.81 -15.43 6.23
CA GLN A 106 9.30 -16.80 6.16
C GLN A 106 8.28 -17.74 5.47
N LYS A 107 6.99 -17.58 5.78
CA LYS A 107 5.94 -18.38 5.14
C LYS A 107 5.81 -18.11 3.64
N LEU A 108 5.90 -16.84 3.23
CA LEU A 108 5.87 -16.44 1.82
C LEU A 108 7.09 -16.99 1.06
N ASP A 109 8.28 -16.88 1.63
CA ASP A 109 9.52 -17.41 1.06
C ASP A 109 9.45 -18.94 0.88
N ASN A 110 8.98 -19.67 1.89
CA ASN A 110 8.81 -21.12 1.82
C ASN A 110 7.82 -21.58 0.74
N LEU A 111 6.90 -20.70 0.36
CA LEU A 111 5.93 -20.92 -0.72
C LEU A 111 6.41 -20.39 -2.08
N ASN A 112 7.63 -19.83 -2.16
CA ASN A 112 8.16 -19.14 -3.33
C ASN A 112 7.23 -18.01 -3.83
N ILE A 113 6.57 -17.29 -2.92
CA ILE A 113 5.71 -16.15 -3.23
C ILE A 113 6.53 -14.88 -3.10
N SER A 114 6.70 -14.16 -4.22
CA SER A 114 7.44 -12.91 -4.24
C SER A 114 6.75 -11.83 -3.41
N VAL A 115 7.54 -11.11 -2.63
CA VAL A 115 7.10 -9.98 -1.80
C VAL A 115 7.57 -8.68 -2.44
N ILE A 116 6.68 -7.70 -2.53
CA ILE A 116 7.04 -6.33 -2.90
C ILE A 116 7.87 -5.75 -1.74
N GLY A 117 9.04 -5.21 -2.05
CA GLY A 117 9.99 -4.68 -1.06
C GLY A 117 9.40 -3.62 -0.12
N TYR A 118 10.18 -3.21 0.88
CA TYR A 118 9.74 -2.20 1.87
C TYR A 118 9.69 -0.80 1.27
N ASP A 119 10.56 -0.52 0.31
CA ASP A 119 10.54 0.73 -0.46
C ASP A 119 9.36 0.70 -1.43
N ARG A 120 8.44 1.61 -1.23
CA ARG A 120 7.21 1.70 -2.01
C ARG A 120 7.30 2.82 -3.03
N PRO A 121 6.71 2.64 -4.23
CA PRO A 121 6.72 3.69 -5.23
C PRO A 121 5.92 4.90 -4.73
N ILE A 122 6.39 6.08 -5.09
CA ILE A 122 5.62 7.32 -5.00
C ILE A 122 4.96 7.52 -6.36
N VAL A 123 3.63 7.58 -6.38
CA VAL A 123 2.83 7.74 -7.60
C VAL A 123 2.29 9.16 -7.65
N LEU A 124 2.80 9.96 -8.57
CA LEU A 124 2.27 11.30 -8.83
C LEU A 124 0.98 11.18 -9.65
N LEU A 125 -0.12 11.73 -9.11
CA LEU A 125 -1.41 11.78 -9.77
C LEU A 125 -1.78 13.22 -10.09
N LEU A 126 -2.06 13.48 -11.36
CA LEU A 126 -2.65 14.72 -11.81
C LEU A 126 -4.11 14.45 -12.21
N ILE A 127 -5.05 14.84 -11.35
CA ILE A 127 -6.48 14.59 -11.56
C ILE A 127 -7.14 15.90 -11.98
N ARG A 128 -7.60 15.97 -13.23
CA ARG A 128 -8.42 17.07 -13.73
C ARG A 128 -9.89 16.71 -13.57
N VAL A 129 -10.64 17.62 -12.97
CA VAL A 129 -12.09 17.48 -12.75
C VAL A 129 -12.83 18.37 -13.73
N GLU A 130 -13.79 17.79 -14.46
CA GLU A 130 -14.69 18.49 -15.40
C GLU A 130 -16.12 18.03 -15.12
N ASP A 131 -16.99 18.92 -14.70
CA ASP A 131 -18.41 18.63 -14.41
C ASP A 131 -19.39 19.21 -15.46
N GLY A 132 -18.86 19.91 -16.45
CA GLY A 132 -19.67 20.52 -17.51
C GLY A 132 -20.42 21.82 -17.11
N TYR A 133 -20.40 22.19 -15.83
CA TYR A 133 -21.09 23.38 -15.31
C TYR A 133 -20.11 24.44 -14.80
N LYS A 134 -18.90 24.05 -14.49
CA LYS A 134 -17.83 24.92 -13.96
C LYS A 134 -16.56 24.78 -14.79
N ASP A 135 -15.67 25.75 -14.67
CA ASP A 135 -14.36 25.64 -15.30
C ASP A 135 -13.61 24.42 -14.77
N PRO A 136 -12.94 23.66 -15.66
CA PRO A 136 -12.12 22.53 -15.25
C PRO A 136 -11.03 22.94 -14.26
N TYR A 137 -10.79 22.12 -13.25
CA TYR A 137 -9.76 22.39 -12.25
C TYR A 137 -8.92 21.15 -11.95
N ILE A 138 -7.75 21.36 -11.37
CA ILE A 138 -6.89 20.28 -10.87
C ILE A 138 -7.20 20.01 -9.40
N LEU A 139 -7.50 18.75 -9.07
CA LEU A 139 -7.69 18.32 -7.70
C LEU A 139 -6.41 18.56 -6.90
N ASN A 140 -6.52 19.27 -5.79
CA ASN A 140 -5.41 19.58 -4.90
C ASN A 140 -5.84 19.52 -3.43
N THR A 141 -4.93 19.80 -2.50
CA THR A 141 -5.21 19.74 -1.06
C THR A 141 -6.32 20.69 -0.62
N SER A 142 -6.47 21.83 -1.29
CA SER A 142 -7.47 22.86 -1.00
C SER A 142 -8.85 22.56 -1.61
N SER A 143 -8.94 21.67 -2.61
CA SER A 143 -10.20 21.25 -3.21
C SER A 143 -11.08 20.58 -2.15
N ASN A 144 -12.34 20.97 -2.00
CA ASN A 144 -13.16 20.61 -0.84
C ASN A 144 -14.64 20.34 -1.16
N SER A 145 -15.01 20.13 -2.43
CA SER A 145 -16.35 19.64 -2.78
C SER A 145 -16.57 18.22 -2.22
N ASP A 146 -17.80 17.76 -2.13
CA ASP A 146 -18.08 16.40 -1.66
C ASP A 146 -17.46 15.34 -2.58
N PHE A 147 -17.49 15.60 -3.89
CA PHE A 147 -16.81 14.77 -4.89
C PHE A 147 -15.27 14.74 -4.68
N ASP A 148 -14.65 15.90 -4.39
CA ASP A 148 -13.21 15.97 -4.11
C ASP A 148 -12.84 15.15 -2.87
N LYS A 149 -13.66 15.22 -1.82
CA LYS A 149 -13.47 14.44 -0.59
C LYS A 149 -13.57 12.94 -0.86
N GLU A 150 -14.53 12.54 -1.69
CA GLU A 150 -14.72 11.14 -2.07
C GLU A 150 -13.47 10.59 -2.81
N ILE A 151 -12.97 11.32 -3.81
CA ILE A 151 -11.75 10.94 -4.53
C ILE A 151 -10.54 10.87 -3.57
N LYS A 152 -10.35 11.88 -2.72
CA LYS A 152 -9.25 11.88 -1.74
C LYS A 152 -9.33 10.69 -0.78
N ASN A 153 -10.54 10.34 -0.32
CA ASN A 153 -10.76 9.18 0.53
C ASN A 153 -10.46 7.86 -0.21
N LEU A 154 -10.88 7.76 -1.48
CA LEU A 154 -10.57 6.60 -2.33
C LEU A 154 -9.06 6.43 -2.49
N LEU A 155 -8.33 7.51 -2.80
CA LEU A 155 -6.87 7.48 -2.93
C LEU A 155 -6.20 7.08 -1.62
N LYS A 156 -6.61 7.66 -0.49
CA LYS A 156 -6.10 7.31 0.83
C LYS A 156 -6.34 5.84 1.19
N ASN A 157 -7.53 5.33 0.91
CA ASN A 157 -7.87 3.93 1.15
C ASN A 157 -7.04 3.00 0.26
N THR A 158 -6.88 3.34 -1.02
CA THR A 158 -6.08 2.59 -1.98
C THR A 158 -4.60 2.62 -1.59
N SER A 159 -4.07 3.77 -1.19
CA SER A 159 -2.72 3.93 -0.65
C SER A 159 -2.49 2.97 0.52
N ASN A 160 -3.38 2.99 1.51
CA ASN A 160 -3.28 2.12 2.68
C ASN A 160 -3.38 0.63 2.34
N GLN A 161 -4.31 0.26 1.45
CA GLN A 161 -4.47 -1.15 1.04
C GLN A 161 -3.27 -1.67 0.25
N ARG A 162 -2.74 -0.86 -0.66
CA ARG A 162 -1.63 -1.25 -1.54
C ARG A 162 -0.25 -1.00 -0.94
N GLY A 163 -0.17 -0.19 0.12
CA GLY A 163 1.10 0.25 0.69
C GLY A 163 1.91 1.08 -0.30
N ILE A 164 1.27 1.96 -1.06
CA ILE A 164 1.88 2.90 -2.00
C ILE A 164 1.52 4.33 -1.62
N PHE A 165 2.33 5.30 -2.07
CA PHE A 165 2.09 6.72 -1.81
C PHE A 165 1.55 7.39 -3.06
N PHE A 166 0.49 8.19 -2.91
CA PHE A 166 -0.02 9.09 -3.93
C PHE A 166 0.34 10.54 -3.57
N GLU A 167 0.85 11.29 -4.53
CA GLU A 167 1.14 12.73 -4.48
C GLU A 167 0.47 13.46 -5.64
#